data_6ffee77d48e281ea1ff8ee9ba29404b4
#
_entry.id   6ffee77d48e281ea1ff8ee9ba29404b4
#
_cell.length_a   1.000
_cell.length_b   1.000
_cell.length_c   1.000
_cell.angle_alpha   90.00
_cell.angle_beta   90.00
_cell.angle_gamma   90.00
#
_symmetry.space_group_name_H-M   'P 1'
#
loop_
_entity.id
_entity.type
_entity.pdbx_description
1 polymer ?
#
loop_
_entity_poly.entity_id
_entity_poly.type
_entity_poly.pdbx_seq_one_letter_code
_entity_poly.pdbx_strand_id
1 'polypeptide(L)'
;MSKNSEDNKVFSTLGSSNHSIKERQNEDYYASDERAIAHLIIKESWLVNPDLKILEPCAGEGVLSDALYKITGNKMDLYDIVSRRNDVIQTNYFEKDFSNQYDVILTNPPYEKGSKTKPGLADMIVKMLNEVKDGGHVCLFLKVLHLESQERYEKIFKNMPPQRIHVYSKRISCYKK
;
A
#
# COMPACT_ATOMS: atom_id res chain seq x y z
N MET A 1 -22.41 -47.36 -9.44
CA MET A 1 -22.44 -46.28 -10.43
C MET A 1 -21.65 -45.11 -9.90
N SER A 2 -20.41 -45.07 -10.33
CA SER A 2 -19.45 -44.02 -10.00
C SER A 2 -19.45 -43.03 -11.17
N LYS A 3 -19.75 -41.76 -10.91
CA LYS A 3 -19.51 -40.68 -11.87
C LYS A 3 -19.06 -39.43 -11.11
N ASN A 4 -18.00 -38.87 -11.65
CA ASN A 4 -17.55 -37.50 -11.58
C ASN A 4 -16.65 -37.08 -10.42
N SER A 5 -15.37 -37.52 -10.50
CA SER A 5 -14.26 -36.89 -9.80
C SER A 5 -13.31 -36.11 -10.74
N GLU A 6 -13.64 -35.98 -12.05
CA GLU A 6 -12.74 -35.34 -13.03
C GLU A 6 -13.07 -33.87 -13.33
N ASP A 7 -14.31 -33.42 -13.13
CA ASP A 7 -14.73 -32.05 -13.47
C ASP A 7 -14.25 -30.97 -12.46
N ASN A 8 -13.81 -31.38 -11.26
CA ASN A 8 -13.29 -30.43 -10.27
C ASN A 8 -11.80 -30.03 -10.46
N LYS A 9 -11.08 -30.72 -11.36
CA LYS A 9 -9.66 -30.40 -11.59
C LYS A 9 -9.40 -29.25 -12.57
N VAL A 10 -10.34 -28.97 -13.47
CA VAL A 10 -10.14 -27.96 -14.52
C VAL A 10 -10.28 -26.53 -13.95
N PHE A 11 -11.16 -26.32 -12.99
CA PHE A 11 -11.33 -25.00 -12.37
C PHE A 11 -10.27 -24.62 -11.36
N SER A 12 -9.55 -25.60 -10.77
CA SER A 12 -8.43 -25.32 -9.85
C SER A 12 -7.17 -24.86 -10.54
N THR A 13 -7.03 -25.11 -11.86
CA THR A 13 -5.81 -24.83 -12.63
C THR A 13 -5.81 -23.42 -13.24
N LEU A 14 -6.97 -22.80 -13.44
CA LEU A 14 -7.10 -21.46 -14.04
C LEU A 14 -7.08 -20.31 -13.02
N GLY A 15 -7.14 -20.61 -11.72
CA GLY A 15 -7.12 -19.62 -10.63
C GLY A 15 -5.93 -19.72 -9.69
N SER A 16 -5.00 -20.65 -9.91
CA SER A 16 -3.84 -20.79 -9.01
C SER A 16 -2.80 -19.71 -9.32
N SER A 17 -2.83 -18.62 -8.56
CA SER A 17 -1.62 -17.87 -8.33
C SER A 17 -0.54 -18.86 -7.86
N ASN A 18 0.64 -18.86 -8.49
CA ASN A 18 1.79 -19.64 -8.06
C ASN A 18 2.07 -19.34 -6.58
N HIS A 19 1.52 -20.15 -5.69
CA HIS A 19 1.96 -20.24 -4.32
C HIS A 19 3.33 -20.93 -4.34
N SER A 20 4.39 -20.15 -4.46
CA SER A 20 5.72 -20.66 -4.15
C SER A 20 5.68 -21.11 -2.68
N ILE A 21 5.97 -22.40 -2.46
CA ILE A 21 6.13 -23.08 -1.15
C ILE A 21 7.43 -22.58 -0.47
N LYS A 22 7.81 -21.33 -0.66
CA LYS A 22 8.87 -20.70 0.13
C LYS A 22 8.20 -20.10 1.34
N GLU A 23 8.68 -20.46 2.52
CA GLU A 23 8.26 -19.89 3.80
C GLU A 23 7.92 -18.42 3.63
N ARG A 24 6.65 -18.08 3.86
CA ARG A 24 6.24 -16.69 4.03
C ARG A 24 7.04 -16.20 5.21
N GLN A 25 8.04 -15.38 4.97
CA GLN A 25 8.62 -14.60 6.04
C GLN A 25 7.44 -13.86 6.67
N ASN A 26 7.35 -13.90 8.00
CA ASN A 26 6.23 -13.42 8.82
C ASN A 26 5.91 -11.92 8.66
N GLU A 27 6.55 -11.24 7.74
CA GLU A 27 6.37 -9.84 7.40
C GLU A 27 6.32 -9.73 5.88
N ASP A 28 5.16 -9.40 5.33
CA ASP A 28 4.94 -9.19 3.89
C ASP A 28 5.68 -7.93 3.40
N TYR A 29 7.02 -7.99 3.44
CA TYR A 29 7.87 -6.93 2.94
C TYR A 29 8.08 -7.06 1.44
N TYR A 30 7.57 -6.11 0.70
CA TYR A 30 7.80 -5.94 -0.73
C TYR A 30 8.51 -4.61 -0.97
N ALA A 31 9.78 -4.66 -1.33
CA ALA A 31 10.51 -3.46 -1.72
C ALA A 31 9.82 -2.79 -2.91
N SER A 32 9.46 -1.51 -2.74
CA SER A 32 8.87 -0.71 -3.81
C SER A 32 9.91 -0.37 -4.87
N ASP A 33 9.47 -0.18 -6.11
CA ASP A 33 10.34 0.25 -7.20
C ASP A 33 10.33 1.79 -7.26
N GLU A 34 11.50 2.43 -7.31
CA GLU A 34 11.63 3.89 -7.39
C GLU A 34 10.86 4.51 -8.58
N ARG A 35 10.67 3.75 -9.67
CA ARG A 35 9.88 4.16 -10.83
C ARG A 35 8.42 4.46 -10.48
N ALA A 36 7.89 3.85 -9.43
CA ALA A 36 6.53 4.13 -8.97
C ALA A 36 6.36 5.61 -8.61
N ILE A 37 7.32 6.16 -7.86
CA ILE A 37 7.31 7.58 -7.46
C ILE A 37 7.52 8.49 -8.66
N ALA A 38 8.46 8.19 -9.55
CA ALA A 38 8.70 9.00 -10.74
C ALA A 38 7.43 9.12 -11.60
N HIS A 39 6.74 8.01 -11.83
CA HIS A 39 5.47 8.02 -12.58
C HIS A 39 4.36 8.78 -11.84
N LEU A 40 4.26 8.63 -10.51
CA LEU A 40 3.29 9.36 -9.71
C LEU A 40 3.49 10.87 -9.81
N ILE A 41 4.73 11.36 -9.66
CA ILE A 41 5.06 12.78 -9.75
C ILE A 41 4.71 13.37 -11.13
N ILE A 42 4.94 12.62 -12.22
CA ILE A 42 4.56 13.05 -13.56
C ILE A 42 3.05 13.27 -13.69
N LYS A 43 2.24 12.46 -12.99
CA LYS A 43 0.77 12.55 -13.02
C LYS A 43 0.20 13.48 -11.97
N GLU A 44 0.87 13.61 -10.85
CA GLU A 44 0.46 14.36 -9.67
C GLU A 44 1.54 15.42 -9.36
N SER A 45 1.68 16.41 -10.25
CA SER A 45 2.75 17.43 -10.17
C SER A 45 2.72 18.27 -8.88
N TRP A 46 1.59 18.30 -8.16
CA TRP A 46 1.49 18.96 -6.85
C TRP A 46 2.42 18.34 -5.79
N LEU A 47 2.85 17.08 -5.97
CA LEU A 47 3.83 16.42 -5.08
C LEU A 47 5.23 17.08 -5.06
N VAL A 48 5.53 17.96 -6.00
CA VAL A 48 6.79 18.72 -6.01
C VAL A 48 6.76 19.94 -5.07
N ASN A 49 5.60 20.31 -4.51
CA ASN A 49 5.50 21.43 -3.58
C ASN A 49 6.36 21.15 -2.32
N PRO A 50 7.38 22.00 -2.00
CA PRO A 50 8.28 21.76 -0.88
C PRO A 50 7.64 21.95 0.50
N ASP A 51 6.47 22.58 0.57
CA ASP A 51 5.78 22.87 1.83
C ASP A 51 4.93 21.69 2.32
N LEU A 52 4.83 20.61 1.53
CA LEU A 52 4.06 19.43 1.92
C LEU A 52 4.71 18.69 3.08
N LYS A 53 3.91 18.40 4.10
CA LYS A 53 4.26 17.48 5.15
C LYS A 53 3.77 16.08 4.78
N ILE A 54 4.69 15.14 4.57
CA ILE A 54 4.41 13.82 3.99
C ILE A 54 4.74 12.73 4.99
N LEU A 55 3.82 11.77 5.15
CA LEU A 55 3.98 10.58 5.98
C LEU A 55 4.11 9.32 5.12
N GLU A 56 5.08 8.46 5.47
CA GLU A 56 5.13 7.07 5.02
C GLU A 56 5.00 6.13 6.23
N PRO A 57 3.81 5.58 6.50
CA PRO A 57 3.56 4.78 7.70
C PRO A 57 3.99 3.31 7.59
N CYS A 58 4.46 2.87 6.42
CA CYS A 58 4.98 1.52 6.16
C CYS A 58 6.25 1.62 5.32
N ALA A 59 7.27 2.31 5.87
CA ALA A 59 8.41 2.77 5.11
C ALA A 59 9.36 1.65 4.65
N GLY A 60 9.41 0.52 5.37
CA GLY A 60 10.34 -0.55 5.07
C GLY A 60 11.79 -0.09 5.04
N GLU A 61 12.44 -0.21 3.89
CA GLU A 61 13.80 0.32 3.64
C GLU A 61 13.79 1.77 3.11
N GLY A 62 12.64 2.46 3.05
CA GLY A 62 12.51 3.85 2.65
C GLY A 62 12.68 4.11 1.15
N VAL A 63 12.42 3.13 0.29
CA VAL A 63 12.63 3.25 -1.16
C VAL A 63 11.76 4.35 -1.78
N LEU A 64 10.49 4.48 -1.35
CA LEU A 64 9.60 5.53 -1.85
C LEU A 64 10.08 6.91 -1.41
N SER A 65 10.50 7.04 -0.15
CA SER A 65 11.04 8.27 0.41
C SER A 65 12.31 8.72 -0.31
N ASP A 66 13.27 7.80 -0.52
CA ASP A 66 14.51 8.11 -1.22
C ASP A 66 14.25 8.54 -2.67
N ALA A 67 13.32 7.87 -3.37
CA ALA A 67 12.93 8.23 -4.72
C ALA A 67 12.25 9.60 -4.77
N LEU A 68 11.34 9.90 -3.83
CA LEU A 68 10.69 11.21 -3.74
C LEU A 68 11.73 12.31 -3.49
N TYR A 69 12.58 12.12 -2.49
CA TYR A 69 13.64 13.10 -2.16
C TYR A 69 14.59 13.36 -3.33
N LYS A 70 15.03 12.32 -4.02
CA LYS A 70 15.90 12.43 -5.21
C LYS A 70 15.30 13.26 -6.32
N ILE A 71 13.97 13.21 -6.50
CA ILE A 71 13.29 13.88 -7.62
C ILE A 71 12.83 15.29 -7.22
N THR A 72 12.32 15.47 -6.00
CA THR A 72 11.63 16.70 -5.57
C THR A 72 12.37 17.48 -4.49
N GLY A 73 13.28 16.86 -3.76
CA GLY A 73 13.87 17.41 -2.54
C GLY A 73 12.99 17.28 -1.29
N ASN A 74 11.74 16.81 -1.41
CA ASN A 74 10.83 16.68 -0.29
C ASN A 74 11.21 15.51 0.61
N LYS A 75 11.18 15.73 1.92
CA LYS A 75 11.39 14.70 2.93
C LYS A 75 10.06 14.12 3.39
N MET A 76 10.09 12.86 3.80
CA MET A 76 8.97 12.18 4.43
C MET A 76 9.30 11.84 5.88
N ASP A 77 8.30 11.88 6.75
CA ASP A 77 8.39 11.29 8.09
C ASP A 77 8.14 9.77 7.95
N LEU A 78 9.11 8.96 8.38
CA LEU A 78 9.14 7.53 8.12
C LEU A 78 8.80 6.71 9.36
N TYR A 79 7.81 5.85 9.24
CA TYR A 79 7.41 4.90 10.29
C TYR A 79 7.26 3.50 9.70
N ASP A 80 7.54 2.49 10.51
CA ASP A 80 7.29 1.08 10.18
C ASP A 80 7.17 0.26 11.46
N ILE A 81 6.49 -0.87 11.40
CA ILE A 81 6.42 -1.82 12.54
C ILE A 81 7.80 -2.44 12.82
N VAL A 82 8.68 -2.49 11.81
CA VAL A 82 10.06 -2.96 11.90
C VAL A 82 11.00 -1.88 11.36
N SER A 83 11.82 -1.30 12.21
CA SER A 83 12.83 -0.33 11.76
C SER A 83 13.97 -1.04 11.02
N ARG A 84 14.06 -0.78 9.71
CA ARG A 84 15.13 -1.29 8.83
C ARG A 84 16.17 -0.24 8.48
N ARG A 85 15.96 1.00 8.93
CA ARG A 85 16.86 2.17 8.74
C ARG A 85 16.84 3.02 9.98
N ASN A 86 17.94 3.75 10.23
CA ASN A 86 18.09 4.59 11.43
C ASN A 86 17.12 5.78 11.48
N ASP A 87 16.64 6.23 10.33
CA ASP A 87 15.68 7.34 10.19
C ASP A 87 14.22 6.87 10.15
N VAL A 88 13.94 5.56 10.23
CA VAL A 88 12.61 4.97 10.34
C VAL A 88 12.26 4.78 11.81
N ILE A 89 11.22 5.47 12.26
CA ILE A 89 10.71 5.33 13.63
C ILE A 89 9.90 4.04 13.73
N GLN A 90 10.35 3.14 14.61
CA GLN A 90 9.64 1.88 14.84
C GLN A 90 8.34 2.13 15.62
N THR A 91 7.21 1.83 14.98
CA THR A 91 5.90 1.93 15.62
C THR A 91 4.85 1.12 14.88
N ASN A 92 3.83 0.67 15.61
CA ASN A 92 2.63 0.13 15.00
C ASN A 92 1.73 1.30 14.57
N TYR A 93 1.42 1.39 13.27
CA TYR A 93 0.60 2.47 12.73
C TYR A 93 -0.77 2.59 13.42
N PHE A 94 -1.37 1.48 13.84
CA PHE A 94 -2.67 1.48 14.51
C PHE A 94 -2.63 2.00 15.96
N GLU A 95 -1.46 2.05 16.58
CA GLU A 95 -1.28 2.51 17.96
C GLU A 95 -0.92 3.99 18.08
N LYS A 96 -0.62 4.65 16.94
CA LYS A 96 -0.25 6.06 16.92
C LYS A 96 -1.32 6.89 16.22
N ASP A 97 -1.56 8.07 16.74
CA ASP A 97 -2.45 9.06 16.16
C ASP A 97 -1.66 10.06 15.30
N PHE A 98 -2.02 10.16 14.03
CA PHE A 98 -1.46 11.09 13.05
C PHE A 98 -2.50 12.12 12.57
N SER A 99 -3.65 12.20 13.24
CA SER A 99 -4.79 13.01 12.81
C SER A 99 -4.40 14.45 12.52
N ASN A 100 -4.74 14.90 11.31
CA ASN A 100 -4.57 16.28 10.85
C ASN A 100 -3.13 16.82 10.92
N GLN A 101 -2.12 15.94 10.83
CA GLN A 101 -0.71 16.33 10.89
C GLN A 101 -0.06 16.43 9.52
N TYR A 102 -0.52 15.66 8.54
CA TYR A 102 0.10 15.50 7.23
C TYR A 102 -0.80 15.93 6.09
N ASP A 103 -0.20 16.57 5.10
CA ASP A 103 -0.87 16.95 3.86
C ASP A 103 -1.00 15.75 2.91
N VAL A 104 -0.05 14.81 3.03
CA VAL A 104 0.00 13.60 2.21
C VAL A 104 0.37 12.40 3.07
N ILE A 105 -0.34 11.29 2.86
CA ILE A 105 0.08 9.97 3.30
C ILE A 105 0.40 9.16 2.04
N LEU A 106 1.66 8.76 1.86
CA LEU A 106 2.14 8.05 0.67
C LEU A 106 2.83 6.76 1.10
N THR A 107 2.33 5.62 0.65
CA THR A 107 2.87 4.33 1.10
C THR A 107 2.53 3.15 0.18
N ASN A 108 3.32 2.07 0.30
CA ASN A 108 3.02 0.74 -0.18
C ASN A 108 2.66 -0.14 1.05
N PRO A 109 1.41 -0.20 1.47
CA PRO A 109 1.03 -0.87 2.70
C PRO A 109 1.07 -2.40 2.57
N PRO A 110 1.19 -3.14 3.67
CA PRO A 110 1.09 -4.59 3.67
C PRO A 110 -0.31 -5.05 3.20
N TYR A 111 -0.36 -6.15 2.44
CA TYR A 111 -1.61 -6.67 1.84
C TYR A 111 -2.34 -7.67 2.74
N GLU A 112 -2.19 -7.57 4.03
CA GLU A 112 -2.84 -8.49 4.97
C GLU A 112 -4.36 -8.29 4.98
N LYS A 113 -5.07 -9.41 5.00
CA LYS A 113 -6.51 -9.41 5.25
C LYS A 113 -6.76 -9.27 6.73
N GLY A 114 -7.64 -8.35 7.11
CA GLY A 114 -8.09 -8.20 8.49
C GLY A 114 -8.88 -9.41 8.99
N SER A 115 -8.99 -9.52 10.29
CA SER A 115 -9.82 -10.49 11.01
C SER A 115 -10.63 -9.77 12.10
N LYS A 116 -11.41 -10.51 12.88
CA LYS A 116 -12.16 -9.92 14.01
C LYS A 116 -11.25 -9.33 15.10
N THR A 117 -10.00 -9.80 15.18
CA THR A 117 -9.05 -9.43 16.23
C THR A 117 -7.82 -8.69 15.72
N LYS A 118 -7.61 -8.63 14.39
CA LYS A 118 -6.46 -7.97 13.77
C LYS A 118 -6.92 -7.10 12.62
N PRO A 119 -6.61 -5.80 12.62
CA PRO A 119 -6.92 -4.92 11.51
C PRO A 119 -6.13 -5.33 10.26
N GLY A 120 -6.71 -5.10 9.10
CA GLY A 120 -6.10 -5.39 7.81
C GLY A 120 -5.94 -4.15 6.95
N LEU A 121 -5.62 -4.37 5.66
CA LEU A 121 -5.39 -3.29 4.70
C LEU A 121 -6.59 -2.33 4.61
N ALA A 122 -7.83 -2.84 4.58
CA ALA A 122 -9.01 -1.98 4.48
C ALA A 122 -9.14 -1.06 5.69
N ASP A 123 -8.88 -1.58 6.90
CA ASP A 123 -8.91 -0.80 8.14
C ASP A 123 -7.79 0.25 8.17
N MET A 124 -6.61 -0.10 7.65
CA MET A 124 -5.48 0.82 7.52
C MET A 124 -5.81 1.97 6.56
N ILE A 125 -6.43 1.68 5.41
CA ILE A 125 -6.84 2.71 4.44
C ILE A 125 -7.87 3.65 5.07
N VAL A 126 -8.87 3.13 5.77
CA VAL A 126 -9.87 3.95 6.48
C VAL A 126 -9.20 4.86 7.50
N LYS A 127 -8.24 4.33 8.27
CA LYS A 127 -7.48 5.14 9.23
C LYS A 127 -6.70 6.25 8.53
N MET A 128 -5.98 5.96 7.44
CA MET A 128 -5.24 6.98 6.67
C MET A 128 -6.16 8.09 6.14
N LEU A 129 -7.33 7.72 5.61
CA LEU A 129 -8.31 8.68 5.08
C LEU A 129 -8.90 9.58 6.16
N ASN A 130 -9.01 9.08 7.39
CA ASN A 130 -9.50 9.86 8.53
C ASN A 130 -8.40 10.72 9.19
N GLU A 131 -7.13 10.41 8.97
CA GLU A 131 -5.99 11.09 9.61
C GLU A 131 -5.31 12.14 8.74
N VAL A 132 -5.40 12.04 7.43
CA VAL A 132 -4.88 13.07 6.54
C VAL A 132 -5.63 14.38 6.75
N LYS A 133 -4.97 15.53 6.61
CA LYS A 133 -5.61 16.84 6.71
C LYS A 133 -6.77 16.99 5.74
N ASP A 134 -7.73 17.83 6.07
CA ASP A 134 -8.80 18.23 5.15
C ASP A 134 -8.20 18.79 3.85
N GLY A 135 -8.64 18.25 2.71
CA GLY A 135 -8.09 18.58 1.40
C GLY A 135 -6.75 17.91 1.09
N GLY A 136 -6.20 17.12 2.02
CA GLY A 136 -4.98 16.34 1.81
C GLY A 136 -5.19 15.08 0.95
N HIS A 137 -4.14 14.32 0.74
CA HIS A 137 -4.13 13.19 -0.18
C HIS A 137 -3.61 11.92 0.48
N VAL A 138 -4.29 10.79 0.22
CA VAL A 138 -3.78 9.45 0.52
C VAL A 138 -3.39 8.77 -0.79
N CYS A 139 -2.10 8.54 -0.99
CA CYS A 139 -1.52 7.93 -2.19
C CYS A 139 -1.05 6.51 -1.88
N LEU A 140 -1.69 5.52 -2.48
CA LEU A 140 -1.44 4.12 -2.18
C LEU A 140 -0.89 3.39 -3.40
N PHE A 141 0.23 2.69 -3.21
CA PHE A 141 0.77 1.79 -4.21
C PHE A 141 0.20 0.38 -3.98
N LEU A 142 -0.78 -0.01 -4.79
CA LEU A 142 -1.56 -1.23 -4.58
C LEU A 142 -1.59 -2.11 -5.84
N LYS A 143 -1.89 -3.40 -5.63
CA LYS A 143 -2.29 -4.28 -6.74
C LYS A 143 -3.69 -3.88 -7.23
N VAL A 144 -3.96 -3.94 -8.54
CA VAL A 144 -5.27 -3.60 -9.13
C VAL A 144 -6.41 -4.40 -8.48
N LEU A 145 -6.17 -5.64 -8.05
CA LEU A 145 -7.13 -6.46 -7.31
C LEU A 145 -7.69 -5.81 -6.04
N HIS A 146 -7.01 -4.79 -5.50
CA HIS A 146 -7.52 -4.06 -4.33
C HIS A 146 -8.66 -3.11 -4.66
N LEU A 147 -8.98 -2.88 -5.92
CA LEU A 147 -10.19 -2.18 -6.35
C LEU A 147 -11.45 -3.06 -6.30
N GLU A 148 -11.28 -4.37 -6.13
CA GLU A 148 -12.37 -5.34 -6.07
C GLU A 148 -12.61 -5.78 -4.63
N SER A 149 -13.78 -6.01 -4.22
CA SER A 149 -14.39 -6.77 -3.15
C SER A 149 -15.52 -6.02 -2.45
N GLN A 150 -16.51 -6.78 -2.01
CA GLN A 150 -17.64 -6.23 -1.26
C GLN A 150 -17.19 -5.57 0.05
N GLU A 151 -16.23 -6.16 0.75
CA GLU A 151 -15.70 -5.60 2.00
C GLU A 151 -15.11 -4.20 1.79
N ARG A 152 -14.27 -4.01 0.75
CA ARG A 152 -13.65 -2.70 0.46
C ARG A 152 -14.67 -1.70 -0.08
N TYR A 153 -15.65 -2.17 -0.86
CA TYR A 153 -16.74 -1.31 -1.29
C TYR A 153 -17.50 -0.74 -0.07
N GLU A 154 -17.94 -1.60 0.85
CA GLU A 154 -18.72 -1.15 2.01
C GLU A 154 -17.90 -0.32 3.00
N LYS A 155 -16.63 -0.69 3.24
CA LYS A 155 -15.77 0.02 4.20
C LYS A 155 -15.19 1.33 3.65
N ILE A 156 -14.93 1.41 2.34
CA ILE A 156 -14.15 2.51 1.76
C ILE A 156 -14.91 3.16 0.61
N PHE A 157 -15.09 2.45 -0.51
CA PHE A 157 -15.41 3.06 -1.80
C PHE A 157 -16.82 3.62 -1.88
N LYS A 158 -17.74 3.12 -1.08
CA LYS A 158 -19.12 3.62 -0.98
C LYS A 158 -19.18 5.08 -0.55
N ASN A 159 -18.30 5.49 0.37
CA ASN A 159 -18.28 6.83 0.93
C ASN A 159 -17.07 7.66 0.48
N MET A 160 -15.93 6.99 0.25
CA MET A 160 -14.65 7.61 -0.11
C MET A 160 -14.02 6.86 -1.32
N PRO A 161 -14.63 6.96 -2.51
CA PRO A 161 -14.05 6.35 -3.71
C PRO A 161 -12.74 7.03 -4.09
N PRO A 162 -11.78 6.30 -4.72
CA PRO A 162 -10.56 6.92 -5.18
C PRO A 162 -10.85 8.01 -6.22
N GLN A 163 -10.28 9.17 -6.05
CA GLN A 163 -10.41 10.27 -7.01
C GLN A 163 -9.69 9.97 -8.32
N ARG A 164 -8.55 9.29 -8.24
CA ARG A 164 -7.70 8.93 -9.38
C ARG A 164 -7.12 7.54 -9.21
N ILE A 165 -7.01 6.82 -10.31
CA ILE A 165 -6.41 5.50 -10.39
C ILE A 165 -5.41 5.52 -11.53
N HIS A 166 -4.12 5.37 -11.21
CA HIS A 166 -3.03 5.29 -12.18
C HIS A 166 -2.63 3.83 -12.37
N VAL A 167 -2.96 3.27 -13.54
CA VAL A 167 -2.63 1.88 -13.85
C VAL A 167 -1.37 1.83 -14.71
N TYR A 168 -0.37 1.07 -14.27
CA TYR A 168 0.86 0.87 -15.04
C TYR A 168 0.62 -0.10 -16.18
N SER A 169 0.98 0.30 -17.41
CA SER A 169 0.88 -0.56 -18.60
C SER A 169 1.89 -1.73 -18.58
N LYS A 170 2.98 -1.56 -17.83
CA LYS A 170 3.96 -2.63 -17.55
C LYS A 170 4.01 -2.87 -16.05
N ARG A 171 3.98 -4.14 -15.65
CA ARG A 171 4.08 -4.52 -14.24
C ARG A 171 5.35 -3.95 -13.63
N ILE A 172 5.21 -3.17 -12.58
CA ILE A 172 6.32 -2.75 -11.74
C ILE A 172 6.66 -3.94 -10.83
N SER A 173 7.93 -4.37 -10.87
CA SER A 173 8.39 -5.47 -10.06
C SER A 173 8.67 -4.99 -8.64
N CYS A 174 7.95 -5.55 -7.68
CA CYS A 174 8.34 -5.43 -6.27
C CYS A 174 9.24 -6.64 -5.98
N TYR A 175 10.54 -6.42 -5.84
CA TYR A 175 11.49 -7.50 -5.60
C TYR A 175 11.62 -7.79 -4.11
N LYS A 176 11.66 -9.09 -3.76
CA LYS A 176 12.37 -9.53 -2.57
C LYS A 176 13.87 -9.50 -2.90
N LYS A 177 14.65 -8.74 -2.18
CA LYS A 177 16.10 -8.91 -2.13
C LYS A 177 16.44 -10.12 -1.27
#